data_1fc4e382da9cc3d4247fb44c2558ac7f
#
_entry.id   1fc4e382da9cc3d4247fb44c2558ac7f
#
_cell.length_a   1.000
_cell.length_b   1.000
_cell.length_c   1.000
_cell.angle_alpha   90.00
_cell.angle_beta   90.00
_cell.angle_gamma   90.00
#
_symmetry.space_group_name_H-M   'P 1'
#
loop_
_entity.id
_entity.type
_entity.pdbx_description
1 polymer ?
#
loop_
_entity_poly.entity_id
_entity_poly.type
_entity_poly.pdbx_seq_one_letter_code
_entity_poly.pdbx_strand_id
1 'polypeptide(L)'
;ENIIAQAGGKEEAELALGRKISDFKRAYRDDMKGKLLAEKYTTSLTTGISITRGEVINFYNTYKDSINPFPTLYKTRHLLLEIKPSEESSKKALLKTKKIREEIILGLSFEEAAKKYSEDPGSKNNGGNLGFVPRGTFVQEFDKVAFTMDLNILSEPVKTQFGYHLIEVLKRSGEKVSVRHILISVNISEEDKNLTYKKTASIVKEIKNKEDFILKVKEFSDDTTSGPKGGYMGMINLEEYQIKELIDIIKNVSLNTPSAPILTQFGYHIIWVDEKIDGGPPSLEKNWLDLEQMALNQKKSDWYSNWIEEIKNKFYIKRNPLTYPQIAN
;
A
#
# COMPACT_ATOMS: atom_id res chain seq x y z
N GLU A 1 -13.25 -0.85 12.23
CA GLU A 1 -13.38 0.54 11.75
C GLU A 1 -13.73 0.59 10.26
N ASN A 2 -13.05 -0.17 9.38
CA ASN A 2 -13.35 -0.20 7.94
C ASN A 2 -14.81 -0.60 7.63
N ILE A 3 -15.38 -1.57 8.36
CA ILE A 3 -16.78 -2.00 8.17
C ILE A 3 -17.76 -0.86 8.50
N ILE A 4 -17.45 -0.08 9.54
CA ILE A 4 -18.28 1.06 9.94
C ILE A 4 -18.21 2.17 8.89
N ALA A 5 -17.02 2.45 8.38
CA ALA A 5 -16.81 3.46 7.33
C ALA A 5 -17.48 3.05 6.01
N GLN A 6 -17.35 1.79 5.60
CA GLN A 6 -18.00 1.26 4.38
C GLN A 6 -19.52 1.20 4.47
N ALA A 7 -20.07 0.99 5.66
CA ALA A 7 -21.52 0.97 5.86
C ALA A 7 -22.15 2.37 5.97
N GLY A 8 -21.36 3.44 6.01
CA GLY A 8 -21.87 4.81 6.13
C GLY A 8 -22.07 5.29 7.56
N GLY A 9 -21.66 4.49 8.57
CA GLY A 9 -21.76 4.85 9.97
C GLY A 9 -22.03 3.65 10.89
N LYS A 10 -22.06 3.93 12.20
CA LYS A 10 -22.24 2.87 13.20
C LYS A 10 -23.64 2.25 13.17
N GLU A 11 -24.68 3.07 13.00
CA GLU A 11 -26.06 2.62 13.00
C GLU A 11 -26.36 1.75 11.77
N GLU A 12 -25.89 2.16 10.60
CA GLU A 12 -26.00 1.41 9.35
C GLU A 12 -25.23 0.10 9.40
N ALA A 13 -24.04 0.11 10.01
CA ALA A 13 -23.26 -1.11 10.22
C ALA A 13 -23.95 -2.09 11.19
N GLU A 14 -24.56 -1.60 12.29
CA GLU A 14 -25.31 -2.44 13.23
C GLU A 14 -26.58 -3.03 12.59
N LEU A 15 -27.25 -2.26 11.73
CA LEU A 15 -28.40 -2.73 10.96
C LEU A 15 -28.01 -3.84 9.98
N ALA A 16 -26.93 -3.63 9.22
CA ALA A 16 -26.41 -4.62 8.27
C ALA A 16 -25.90 -5.90 8.94
N LEU A 17 -25.33 -5.79 10.15
CA LEU A 17 -24.84 -6.93 10.94
C LEU A 17 -25.96 -7.65 11.72
N GLY A 18 -27.15 -7.06 11.82
CA GLY A 18 -28.27 -7.58 12.62
C GLY A 18 -27.99 -7.65 14.13
N ARG A 19 -26.95 -6.95 14.61
CA ARG A 19 -26.53 -6.94 16.03
C ARG A 19 -25.61 -5.75 16.32
N LYS A 20 -25.49 -5.40 17.62
CA LYS A 20 -24.59 -4.32 18.06
C LYS A 20 -23.13 -4.62 17.72
N ILE A 21 -22.39 -3.60 17.32
CA ILE A 21 -20.94 -3.72 17.02
C ILE A 21 -20.16 -4.21 18.25
N SER A 22 -20.57 -3.84 19.47
CA SER A 22 -19.96 -4.35 20.72
C SER A 22 -20.03 -5.88 20.83
N ASP A 23 -21.19 -6.44 20.51
CA ASP A 23 -21.44 -7.88 20.59
C ASP A 23 -20.75 -8.63 19.47
N PHE A 24 -20.73 -8.03 18.25
CA PHE A 24 -19.94 -8.54 17.14
C PHE A 24 -18.44 -8.59 17.50
N LYS A 25 -17.88 -7.48 18.04
CA LYS A 25 -16.48 -7.43 18.46
C LYS A 25 -16.16 -8.45 19.54
N ARG A 26 -17.06 -8.69 20.50
CA ARG A 26 -16.88 -9.69 21.55
C ARG A 26 -16.86 -11.10 20.97
N ALA A 27 -17.88 -11.45 20.19
CA ALA A 27 -17.97 -12.76 19.53
C ALA A 27 -16.77 -13.04 18.62
N TYR A 28 -16.34 -12.02 17.82
CA TYR A 28 -15.15 -12.13 16.97
C TYR A 28 -13.86 -12.34 17.76
N ARG A 29 -13.71 -11.63 18.91
CA ARG A 29 -12.56 -11.80 19.80
C ARG A 29 -12.51 -13.20 20.38
N ASP A 30 -13.64 -13.74 20.82
CA ASP A 30 -13.72 -15.08 21.39
C ASP A 30 -13.44 -16.16 20.34
N ASP A 31 -13.95 -16.01 19.13
CA ASP A 31 -13.66 -16.88 17.99
C ASP A 31 -12.17 -16.82 17.60
N MET A 32 -11.59 -15.62 17.49
CA MET A 32 -10.16 -15.42 17.21
C MET A 32 -9.28 -16.00 18.32
N LYS A 33 -9.67 -15.80 19.58
CA LYS A 33 -8.95 -16.42 20.71
C LYS A 33 -8.98 -17.93 20.62
N GLY A 34 -10.14 -18.52 20.31
CA GLY A 34 -10.29 -19.96 20.09
C GLY A 34 -9.39 -20.47 18.97
N LYS A 35 -9.38 -19.78 17.81
CA LYS A 35 -8.52 -20.11 16.66
C LYS A 35 -7.03 -20.04 17.03
N LEU A 36 -6.59 -18.93 17.65
CA LEU A 36 -5.20 -18.75 18.06
C LEU A 36 -4.75 -19.79 19.10
N LEU A 37 -5.62 -20.15 20.05
CA LEU A 37 -5.33 -21.20 21.02
C LEU A 37 -5.22 -22.57 20.35
N ALA A 38 -6.13 -22.90 19.43
CA ALA A 38 -6.08 -24.14 18.66
C ALA A 38 -4.81 -24.21 17.80
N GLU A 39 -4.47 -23.13 17.09
CA GLU A 39 -3.24 -23.02 16.30
C GLU A 39 -2.00 -23.18 17.16
N LYS A 40 -1.91 -22.46 18.29
CA LYS A 40 -0.79 -22.57 19.21
C LYS A 40 -0.66 -23.98 19.79
N TYR A 41 -1.78 -24.61 20.12
CA TYR A 41 -1.80 -25.98 20.62
C TYR A 41 -1.35 -26.96 19.55
N THR A 42 -1.91 -26.89 18.33
CA THR A 42 -1.51 -27.72 17.19
C THR A 42 -0.02 -27.55 16.89
N THR A 43 0.47 -26.31 16.87
CA THR A 43 1.90 -26.03 16.70
C THR A 43 2.72 -26.71 17.79
N SER A 44 2.32 -26.63 19.05
CA SER A 44 3.04 -27.29 20.17
C SER A 44 3.10 -28.79 20.05
N LEU A 45 2.02 -29.42 19.58
CA LEU A 45 1.96 -30.85 19.34
C LEU A 45 2.89 -31.34 18.22
N THR A 46 3.10 -30.48 17.22
CA THR A 46 3.89 -30.81 16.02
C THR A 46 5.33 -30.27 16.06
N THR A 47 5.72 -29.56 17.13
CA THR A 47 7.06 -28.93 17.25
C THR A 47 8.19 -29.98 17.23
N GLY A 48 7.94 -31.17 17.80
CA GLY A 48 8.92 -32.27 17.84
C GLY A 48 8.99 -33.11 16.57
N ILE A 49 8.13 -32.87 15.57
CA ILE A 49 8.11 -33.62 14.34
C ILE A 49 9.20 -33.09 13.42
N SER A 50 10.18 -33.92 13.14
CA SER A 50 11.24 -33.69 12.14
C SER A 50 11.07 -34.62 10.96
N ILE A 51 11.75 -34.31 9.87
CA ILE A 51 11.74 -35.13 8.67
C ILE A 51 13.16 -35.60 8.36
N THR A 52 13.29 -36.83 7.90
CA THR A 52 14.56 -37.40 7.47
C THR A 52 14.75 -37.26 5.96
N ARG A 53 16.00 -37.34 5.51
CA ARG A 53 16.32 -37.31 4.07
C ARG A 53 15.57 -38.36 3.28
N GLY A 54 15.42 -39.57 3.83
CA GLY A 54 14.69 -40.68 3.20
C GLY A 54 13.21 -40.35 3.00
N GLU A 55 12.58 -39.74 4.01
CA GLU A 55 11.16 -39.32 3.93
C GLU A 55 10.95 -38.23 2.88
N VAL A 56 11.89 -37.27 2.73
CA VAL A 56 11.84 -36.27 1.67
C VAL A 56 11.93 -36.91 0.29
N ILE A 57 12.83 -37.87 0.10
CA ILE A 57 12.97 -38.62 -1.16
C ILE A 57 11.69 -39.42 -1.47
N ASN A 58 11.12 -40.06 -0.47
CA ASN A 58 9.88 -40.81 -0.64
C ASN A 58 8.70 -39.89 -0.99
N PHE A 59 8.59 -38.75 -0.30
CA PHE A 59 7.60 -37.72 -0.62
C PHE A 59 7.74 -37.26 -2.07
N TYR A 60 8.95 -36.91 -2.49
CA TYR A 60 9.22 -36.50 -3.87
C TYR A 60 8.81 -37.57 -4.88
N ASN A 61 9.23 -38.83 -4.68
CA ASN A 61 8.89 -39.91 -5.60
C ASN A 61 7.37 -40.18 -5.69
N THR A 62 6.64 -39.92 -4.61
CA THR A 62 5.19 -40.13 -4.55
C THR A 62 4.44 -38.97 -5.22
N TYR A 63 4.90 -37.72 -5.05
CA TYR A 63 4.12 -36.52 -5.40
C TYR A 63 4.72 -35.66 -6.53
N LYS A 64 5.91 -35.97 -7.07
CA LYS A 64 6.61 -35.16 -8.10
C LYS A 64 5.74 -34.80 -9.29
N ASP A 65 4.84 -35.67 -9.71
CA ASP A 65 3.98 -35.46 -10.88
C ASP A 65 2.71 -34.64 -10.53
N SER A 66 2.45 -34.45 -9.22
CA SER A 66 1.32 -33.66 -8.70
C SER A 66 1.75 -32.29 -8.16
N ILE A 67 3.04 -32.07 -7.95
CA ILE A 67 3.59 -30.77 -7.53
C ILE A 67 3.68 -29.87 -8.76
N ASN A 68 3.07 -28.69 -8.66
CA ASN A 68 3.19 -27.69 -9.71
C ASN A 68 4.67 -27.33 -9.96
N PRO A 69 5.06 -27.04 -11.21
CA PRO A 69 6.38 -26.54 -11.49
C PRO A 69 6.73 -25.33 -10.63
N PHE A 70 7.96 -25.27 -10.14
CA PHE A 70 8.44 -24.11 -9.40
C PHE A 70 8.57 -22.92 -10.34
N PRO A 71 8.17 -21.71 -9.90
CA PRO A 71 8.29 -20.52 -10.73
C PRO A 71 9.74 -20.11 -10.91
N THR A 72 10.01 -19.39 -12.01
CA THR A 72 11.29 -18.68 -12.14
C THR A 72 11.32 -17.50 -11.17
N LEU A 73 12.37 -17.40 -10.37
CA LEU A 73 12.58 -16.36 -9.38
C LEU A 73 13.71 -15.44 -9.76
N TYR A 74 13.54 -14.14 -9.48
CA TYR A 74 14.52 -13.11 -9.77
C TYR A 74 14.90 -12.39 -8.46
N LYS A 75 16.18 -12.49 -8.09
CA LYS A 75 16.75 -11.74 -6.97
C LYS A 75 17.00 -10.30 -7.42
N THR A 76 16.10 -9.41 -7.02
CA THR A 76 15.96 -8.09 -7.64
C THR A 76 16.23 -6.97 -6.65
N ARG A 77 16.80 -5.89 -7.18
CA ARG A 77 16.95 -4.59 -6.52
C ARG A 77 16.37 -3.52 -7.39
N HIS A 78 15.92 -2.42 -6.77
CA HIS A 78 15.54 -1.22 -7.48
C HIS A 78 16.07 0.05 -6.83
N LEU A 79 16.16 1.09 -7.62
CA LEU A 79 16.30 2.48 -7.22
C LEU A 79 15.05 3.21 -7.72
N LEU A 80 14.33 3.90 -6.85
CA LEU A 80 13.16 4.70 -7.19
C LEU A 80 13.48 6.18 -7.04
N LEU A 81 13.20 6.96 -8.08
CA LEU A 81 13.12 8.41 -8.01
C LEU A 81 11.68 8.86 -8.25
N GLU A 82 11.05 9.39 -7.23
CA GLU A 82 9.73 10.01 -7.34
C GLU A 82 9.78 11.26 -8.23
N ILE A 83 8.73 11.45 -9.01
CA ILE A 83 8.59 12.69 -9.78
C ILE A 83 7.97 13.74 -8.85
N LYS A 84 8.74 14.75 -8.52
CA LYS A 84 8.29 15.86 -7.67
C LYS A 84 8.08 17.10 -8.54
N PRO A 85 7.01 17.88 -8.27
CA PRO A 85 6.83 19.14 -8.99
C PRO A 85 8.03 20.06 -8.76
N SER A 86 8.53 20.66 -9.83
CA SER A 86 9.61 21.63 -9.78
C SER A 86 9.16 22.97 -9.18
N GLU A 87 10.11 23.85 -8.88
CA GLU A 87 9.80 25.23 -8.51
C GLU A 87 9.03 25.97 -9.61
N GLU A 88 9.27 25.64 -10.88
CA GLU A 88 8.54 26.24 -12.00
C GLU A 88 7.07 25.82 -12.00
N SER A 89 6.79 24.52 -11.78
CA SER A 89 5.42 24.01 -11.60
C SER A 89 4.73 24.66 -10.40
N SER A 90 5.46 24.85 -9.30
CA SER A 90 4.98 25.58 -8.12
C SER A 90 4.68 27.05 -8.41
N LYS A 91 5.56 27.75 -9.17
CA LYS A 91 5.34 29.15 -9.60
C LYS A 91 4.12 29.30 -10.51
N LYS A 92 3.91 28.37 -11.45
CA LYS A 92 2.73 28.35 -12.32
C LYS A 92 1.44 28.22 -11.51
N ALA A 93 1.40 27.32 -10.54
CA ALA A 93 0.26 27.16 -9.64
C ALA A 93 0.00 28.41 -8.79
N LEU A 94 1.06 29.01 -8.24
CA LEU A 94 0.96 30.25 -7.48
C LEU A 94 0.42 31.44 -8.34
N LEU A 95 0.91 31.58 -9.56
CA LEU A 95 0.44 32.63 -10.49
C LEU A 95 -1.03 32.43 -10.87
N LYS A 96 -1.44 31.17 -11.12
CA LYS A 96 -2.85 30.80 -11.34
C LYS A 96 -3.71 31.17 -10.13
N THR A 97 -3.25 30.85 -8.91
CA THR A 97 -3.96 31.19 -7.68
C THR A 97 -4.10 32.69 -7.46
N LYS A 98 -3.03 33.45 -7.70
CA LYS A 98 -3.08 34.93 -7.63
C LYS A 98 -4.07 35.53 -8.62
N LYS A 99 -4.08 35.04 -9.87
CA LYS A 99 -5.04 35.49 -10.90
C LYS A 99 -6.48 35.20 -10.47
N ILE A 100 -6.76 34.03 -9.91
CA ILE A 100 -8.11 33.71 -9.41
C ILE A 100 -8.50 34.66 -8.26
N ARG A 101 -7.57 34.94 -7.37
CA ARG A 101 -7.78 35.93 -6.28
C ARG A 101 -8.14 37.30 -6.83
N GLU A 102 -7.44 37.77 -7.85
CA GLU A 102 -7.75 39.03 -8.52
C GLU A 102 -9.14 39.03 -9.16
N GLU A 103 -9.54 37.93 -9.83
CA GLU A 103 -10.87 37.80 -10.41
C GLU A 103 -11.98 37.88 -9.31
N ILE A 104 -11.73 37.30 -8.13
CA ILE A 104 -12.67 37.39 -7.00
C ILE A 104 -12.74 38.81 -6.46
N ILE A 105 -11.61 39.51 -6.32
CA ILE A 105 -11.57 40.92 -5.88
C ILE A 105 -12.29 41.83 -6.87
N LEU A 106 -12.23 41.51 -8.17
CA LEU A 106 -12.89 42.25 -9.24
C LEU A 106 -14.39 41.92 -9.40
N GLY A 107 -14.95 41.04 -8.55
CA GLY A 107 -16.38 40.80 -8.48
C GLY A 107 -16.86 39.41 -8.88
N LEU A 108 -15.96 38.46 -9.24
CA LEU A 108 -16.33 37.06 -9.39
C LEU A 108 -16.68 36.50 -8.00
N SER A 109 -17.83 35.90 -7.85
CA SER A 109 -18.17 35.31 -6.56
C SER A 109 -17.22 34.14 -6.20
N PHE A 110 -16.92 33.99 -4.90
CA PHE A 110 -16.05 32.90 -4.44
C PHE A 110 -16.60 31.53 -4.83
N GLU A 111 -17.93 31.37 -4.77
CA GLU A 111 -18.60 30.11 -5.13
C GLU A 111 -18.43 29.76 -6.61
N GLU A 112 -18.60 30.74 -7.50
CA GLU A 112 -18.36 30.54 -8.95
C GLU A 112 -16.89 30.25 -9.24
N ALA A 113 -15.98 30.99 -8.59
CA ALA A 113 -14.54 30.74 -8.69
C ALA A 113 -14.17 29.33 -8.21
N ALA A 114 -14.73 28.86 -7.09
CA ALA A 114 -14.51 27.50 -6.60
C ALA A 114 -15.01 26.44 -7.59
N LYS A 115 -16.24 26.58 -8.08
CA LYS A 115 -16.81 25.67 -9.09
C LYS A 115 -15.99 25.62 -10.37
N LYS A 116 -15.46 26.76 -10.81
CA LYS A 116 -14.70 26.89 -12.06
C LYS A 116 -13.27 26.39 -11.92
N TYR A 117 -12.58 26.76 -10.85
CA TYR A 117 -11.13 26.65 -10.75
C TYR A 117 -10.64 25.66 -9.71
N SER A 118 -11.42 25.37 -8.64
CA SER A 118 -10.94 24.49 -7.58
C SER A 118 -10.67 23.09 -8.08
N GLU A 119 -9.55 22.52 -7.64
CA GLU A 119 -9.13 21.16 -7.94
C GLU A 119 -9.40 20.21 -6.73
N ASP A 120 -10.07 20.71 -5.67
CA ASP A 120 -10.55 19.89 -4.57
C ASP A 120 -11.89 19.21 -4.92
N PRO A 121 -11.92 17.88 -5.16
CA PRO A 121 -13.14 17.19 -5.53
C PRO A 121 -14.20 17.18 -4.41
N GLY A 122 -13.78 17.32 -3.14
CA GLY A 122 -14.65 17.25 -1.99
C GLY A 122 -15.52 18.50 -1.80
N SER A 123 -15.02 19.68 -2.14
CA SER A 123 -15.72 20.95 -1.90
C SER A 123 -16.02 21.76 -3.17
N LYS A 124 -15.35 21.49 -4.27
CA LYS A 124 -15.50 22.22 -5.54
C LYS A 124 -16.96 22.48 -5.91
N ASN A 125 -17.78 21.43 -5.95
CA ASN A 125 -19.18 21.49 -6.39
C ASN A 125 -20.09 22.19 -5.37
N ASN A 126 -19.63 22.32 -4.11
CA ASN A 126 -20.32 23.03 -3.04
C ASN A 126 -19.72 24.43 -2.79
N GLY A 127 -19.20 25.09 -3.85
CA GLY A 127 -18.64 26.43 -3.75
C GLY A 127 -17.41 26.54 -2.83
N GLY A 128 -16.67 25.46 -2.64
CA GLY A 128 -15.50 25.37 -1.78
C GLY A 128 -15.82 25.21 -0.29
N ASN A 129 -17.09 25.02 0.10
CA ASN A 129 -17.52 25.01 1.50
C ASN A 129 -17.09 23.71 2.21
N LEU A 130 -16.37 23.86 3.33
CA LEU A 130 -15.88 22.77 4.19
C LEU A 130 -16.69 22.61 5.48
N GLY A 131 -17.68 23.48 5.71
CA GLY A 131 -18.51 23.48 6.91
C GLY A 131 -17.79 23.93 8.18
N PHE A 132 -18.35 23.58 9.34
CA PHE A 132 -17.75 23.87 10.63
C PHE A 132 -16.76 22.77 11.05
N VAL A 133 -15.51 23.16 11.23
CA VAL A 133 -14.43 22.24 11.62
C VAL A 133 -13.69 22.76 12.84
N PRO A 134 -13.25 21.86 13.76
CA PRO A 134 -12.42 22.22 14.89
C PRO A 134 -10.96 22.42 14.45
N ARG A 135 -10.17 23.09 15.31
CA ARG A 135 -8.71 23.24 15.12
C ARG A 135 -8.04 21.87 15.00
N GLY A 136 -7.02 21.79 14.13
CA GLY A 136 -6.26 20.58 13.89
C GLY A 136 -6.91 19.60 12.88
N THR A 137 -8.01 20.00 12.24
CA THR A 137 -8.63 19.20 11.16
C THR A 137 -7.85 19.32 9.85
N PHE A 138 -7.26 20.48 9.60
CA PHE A 138 -6.51 20.76 8.38
C PHE A 138 -4.99 20.62 8.60
N VAL A 139 -4.22 20.62 7.51
CA VAL A 139 -2.76 20.74 7.58
C VAL A 139 -2.36 22.07 8.21
N GLN A 140 -1.22 22.09 8.87
CA GLN A 140 -0.80 23.16 9.77
C GLN A 140 -0.87 24.55 9.15
N GLU A 141 -0.43 24.70 7.89
CA GLU A 141 -0.39 25.97 7.20
C GLU A 141 -1.79 26.51 6.92
N PHE A 142 -2.71 25.63 6.52
CA PHE A 142 -4.12 25.98 6.29
C PHE A 142 -4.80 26.31 7.62
N ASP A 143 -4.63 25.45 8.61
CA ASP A 143 -5.24 25.58 9.95
C ASP A 143 -4.82 26.90 10.60
N LYS A 144 -3.54 27.25 10.52
CA LYS A 144 -3.02 28.54 11.02
C LYS A 144 -3.78 29.71 10.42
N VAL A 145 -3.96 29.75 9.10
CA VAL A 145 -4.65 30.86 8.42
C VAL A 145 -6.12 30.85 8.77
N ALA A 146 -6.82 29.70 8.70
CA ALA A 146 -8.25 29.58 8.97
C ALA A 146 -8.64 30.03 10.40
N PHE A 147 -7.76 29.83 11.38
CA PHE A 147 -8.02 30.17 12.77
C PHE A 147 -7.50 31.57 13.21
N THR A 148 -6.73 32.26 12.37
CA THR A 148 -6.18 33.59 12.72
C THR A 148 -6.73 34.75 11.87
N MET A 149 -7.16 34.50 10.62
CA MET A 149 -7.63 35.55 9.73
C MET A 149 -9.03 36.06 10.12
N ASP A 150 -9.36 37.29 9.73
CA ASP A 150 -10.67 37.90 9.95
C ASP A 150 -11.75 37.25 9.10
N LEU A 151 -13.02 37.41 9.54
CA LEU A 151 -14.18 36.86 8.83
C LEU A 151 -14.41 37.61 7.51
N ASN A 152 -14.84 36.85 6.50
CA ASN A 152 -15.20 37.34 5.17
C ASN A 152 -14.05 38.10 4.46
N ILE A 153 -12.83 37.79 4.81
CA ILE A 153 -11.63 38.25 4.13
C ILE A 153 -11.07 37.12 3.27
N LEU A 154 -10.72 37.40 2.04
CA LEU A 154 -10.05 36.47 1.14
C LEU A 154 -8.55 36.45 1.45
N SER A 155 -8.02 35.26 1.75
CA SER A 155 -6.59 35.09 2.08
C SER A 155 -5.68 35.42 0.89
N GLU A 156 -4.40 35.67 1.19
CA GLU A 156 -3.33 35.47 0.22
C GLU A 156 -3.20 33.97 -0.10
N PRO A 157 -2.56 33.57 -1.23
CA PRO A 157 -2.30 32.17 -1.52
C PRO A 157 -1.53 31.47 -0.40
N VAL A 158 -2.13 30.46 0.21
CA VAL A 158 -1.56 29.66 1.29
C VAL A 158 -0.98 28.37 0.69
N LYS A 159 0.32 28.19 0.79
CA LYS A 159 1.01 26.98 0.31
C LYS A 159 0.87 25.85 1.33
N THR A 160 0.46 24.66 0.88
CA THR A 160 0.46 23.41 1.63
C THR A 160 1.07 22.28 0.80
N GLN A 161 1.14 21.09 1.34
CA GLN A 161 1.55 19.88 0.59
C GLN A 161 0.62 19.54 -0.58
N PHE A 162 -0.64 20.01 -0.58
CA PHE A 162 -1.63 19.77 -1.64
C PHE A 162 -1.57 20.80 -2.77
N GLY A 163 -0.94 21.93 -2.54
CA GLY A 163 -0.90 23.04 -3.51
C GLY A 163 -1.10 24.39 -2.85
N TYR A 164 -1.69 25.32 -3.60
CA TYR A 164 -2.01 26.66 -3.13
C TYR A 164 -3.51 26.80 -2.87
N HIS A 165 -3.86 27.34 -1.71
CA HIS A 165 -5.24 27.56 -1.29
C HIS A 165 -5.55 29.06 -1.24
N LEU A 166 -6.76 29.43 -1.67
CA LEU A 166 -7.44 30.66 -1.26
C LEU A 166 -8.47 30.27 -0.22
N ILE A 167 -8.46 30.94 0.92
CA ILE A 167 -9.26 30.59 2.09
C ILE A 167 -10.11 31.81 2.46
N GLU A 168 -11.36 31.55 2.85
CA GLU A 168 -12.22 32.54 3.44
C GLU A 168 -12.96 31.96 4.63
N VAL A 169 -12.91 32.62 5.78
CA VAL A 169 -13.59 32.23 7.00
C VAL A 169 -14.94 32.93 7.07
N LEU A 170 -16.00 32.16 7.05
CA LEU A 170 -17.38 32.67 7.02
C LEU A 170 -17.93 32.96 8.40
N LYS A 171 -17.64 32.07 9.37
CA LYS A 171 -18.19 32.15 10.76
C LYS A 171 -17.21 31.50 11.75
N ARG A 172 -17.33 31.94 13.01
CA ARG A 172 -16.68 31.29 14.16
C ARG A 172 -17.74 30.90 15.18
N SER A 173 -17.61 29.73 15.78
CA SER A 173 -18.47 29.22 16.83
C SER A 173 -17.68 28.41 17.83
N GLY A 174 -17.34 29.01 18.99
CA GLY A 174 -16.43 28.42 19.98
C GLY A 174 -15.08 28.02 19.33
N GLU A 175 -14.66 26.78 19.49
CA GLU A 175 -13.41 26.24 18.96
C GLU A 175 -13.51 25.83 17.47
N LYS A 176 -14.60 26.16 16.77
CA LYS A 176 -14.82 25.79 15.37
C LYS A 176 -14.88 26.98 14.46
N VAL A 177 -14.40 26.80 13.23
CA VAL A 177 -14.54 27.77 12.13
C VAL A 177 -15.30 27.15 10.97
N SER A 178 -16.18 27.95 10.35
CA SER A 178 -16.80 27.62 9.07
C SER A 178 -15.99 28.29 7.98
N VAL A 179 -15.41 27.48 7.07
CA VAL A 179 -14.51 27.96 6.02
C VAL A 179 -14.93 27.46 4.65
N ARG A 180 -14.56 28.23 3.64
CA ARG A 180 -14.53 27.78 2.23
C ARG A 180 -13.16 28.01 1.63
N HIS A 181 -12.81 27.16 0.66
CA HIS A 181 -11.50 27.26 0.01
C HIS A 181 -11.54 26.97 -1.50
N ILE A 182 -10.51 27.42 -2.19
CA ILE A 182 -10.18 27.04 -3.57
C ILE A 182 -8.81 26.44 -3.55
N LEU A 183 -8.65 25.21 -4.00
CA LEU A 183 -7.37 24.53 -4.12
C LEU A 183 -6.90 24.55 -5.57
N ILE A 184 -5.67 24.98 -5.78
CA ILE A 184 -4.91 24.82 -7.03
C ILE A 184 -3.72 23.92 -6.75
N SER A 185 -3.79 22.70 -7.22
CA SER A 185 -2.75 21.68 -7.03
C SER A 185 -1.46 22.06 -7.78
N VAL A 186 -0.32 21.69 -7.22
CA VAL A 186 0.94 21.76 -7.96
C VAL A 186 1.12 20.46 -8.73
N ASN A 187 0.61 20.46 -9.95
CA ASN A 187 0.64 19.26 -10.80
C ASN A 187 2.03 19.00 -11.37
N ILE A 188 2.38 17.72 -11.47
CA ILE A 188 3.60 17.27 -12.16
C ILE A 188 3.46 17.58 -13.65
N SER A 189 4.39 18.33 -14.20
CA SER A 189 4.45 18.65 -15.64
C SER A 189 5.27 17.61 -16.41
N GLU A 190 5.14 17.60 -17.74
CA GLU A 190 6.02 16.78 -18.59
C GLU A 190 7.49 17.19 -18.46
N GLU A 191 7.76 18.44 -18.12
CA GLU A 191 9.11 18.94 -17.86
C GLU A 191 9.68 18.35 -16.56
N ASP A 192 8.86 18.22 -15.51
CA ASP A 192 9.24 17.58 -14.25
C ASP A 192 9.58 16.10 -14.48
N LYS A 193 8.78 15.40 -15.31
CA LYS A 193 9.06 14.02 -15.72
C LYS A 193 10.40 13.93 -16.46
N ASN A 194 10.63 14.83 -17.42
CA ASN A 194 11.87 14.87 -18.21
C ASN A 194 13.09 15.17 -17.34
N LEU A 195 12.97 16.07 -16.38
CA LEU A 195 14.06 16.39 -15.44
C LEU A 195 14.40 15.17 -14.58
N THR A 196 13.39 14.49 -14.04
CA THR A 196 13.57 13.29 -13.25
C THR A 196 14.15 12.16 -14.10
N TYR A 197 13.67 11.97 -15.34
CA TYR A 197 14.24 11.02 -16.29
C TYR A 197 15.73 11.27 -16.54
N LYS A 198 16.11 12.53 -16.86
CA LYS A 198 17.52 12.90 -17.10
C LYS A 198 18.39 12.62 -15.88
N LYS A 199 17.91 12.96 -14.67
CA LYS A 199 18.61 12.64 -13.43
C LYS A 199 18.78 11.14 -13.25
N THR A 200 17.72 10.36 -13.44
CA THR A 200 17.76 8.89 -13.34
C THR A 200 18.72 8.30 -14.37
N ALA A 201 18.66 8.78 -15.61
CA ALA A 201 19.56 8.32 -16.67
C ALA A 201 21.05 8.69 -16.42
N SER A 202 21.31 9.81 -15.74
CA SER A 202 22.68 10.15 -15.33
C SER A 202 23.21 9.19 -14.25
N ILE A 203 22.36 8.82 -13.30
CA ILE A 203 22.70 7.84 -12.25
C ILE A 203 23.03 6.48 -12.88
N VAL A 204 22.23 6.01 -13.86
CA VAL A 204 22.53 4.75 -14.58
C VAL A 204 23.93 4.73 -15.14
N LYS A 205 24.40 5.84 -15.75
CA LYS A 205 25.74 5.92 -16.37
C LYS A 205 26.88 5.79 -15.35
N GLU A 206 26.64 6.09 -14.10
CA GLU A 206 27.64 6.00 -13.02
C GLU A 206 27.70 4.61 -12.37
N ILE A 207 26.72 3.74 -12.63
CA ILE A 207 26.65 2.39 -12.08
C ILE A 207 27.42 1.42 -12.97
N LYS A 208 28.52 0.88 -12.47
CA LYS A 208 29.39 -0.08 -13.18
C LYS A 208 29.32 -1.48 -12.59
N ASN A 209 28.94 -1.59 -11.32
CA ASN A 209 28.87 -2.83 -10.56
C ASN A 209 27.78 -2.75 -9.49
N LYS A 210 27.57 -3.82 -8.75
CA LYS A 210 26.57 -3.93 -7.70
C LYS A 210 26.81 -2.97 -6.54
N GLU A 211 28.04 -2.75 -6.17
CA GLU A 211 28.45 -1.86 -5.08
C GLU A 211 28.07 -0.42 -5.42
N ASP A 212 28.35 0.02 -6.65
CA ASP A 212 27.90 1.34 -7.14
C ASP A 212 26.40 1.45 -7.10
N PHE A 213 25.66 0.42 -7.57
CA PHE A 213 24.20 0.41 -7.51
C PHE A 213 23.69 0.60 -6.09
N ILE A 214 24.20 -0.15 -5.12
CA ILE A 214 23.82 -0.07 -3.71
C ILE A 214 24.10 1.32 -3.12
N LEU A 215 25.26 1.92 -3.47
CA LEU A 215 25.61 3.28 -3.05
C LEU A 215 24.63 4.31 -3.61
N LYS A 216 24.33 4.23 -4.92
CA LYS A 216 23.36 5.12 -5.58
C LYS A 216 21.93 4.97 -5.03
N VAL A 217 21.53 3.76 -4.69
CA VAL A 217 20.24 3.52 -4.01
C VAL A 217 20.21 4.23 -2.66
N LYS A 218 21.22 4.08 -1.82
CA LYS A 218 21.27 4.71 -0.50
C LYS A 218 21.33 6.24 -0.57
N GLU A 219 21.90 6.79 -1.63
CA GLU A 219 22.06 8.23 -1.83
C GLU A 219 20.80 8.87 -2.42
N PHE A 220 20.14 8.21 -3.38
CA PHE A 220 19.14 8.84 -4.22
C PHE A 220 17.74 8.22 -4.16
N SER A 221 17.59 6.98 -3.66
CA SER A 221 16.30 6.32 -3.70
C SER A 221 15.29 6.96 -2.74
N ASP A 222 14.14 7.31 -3.28
CA ASP A 222 12.99 7.79 -2.50
C ASP A 222 12.21 6.62 -1.84
N ASP A 223 12.51 5.34 -2.18
CA ASP A 223 11.89 4.21 -1.49
C ASP A 223 12.52 3.97 -0.11
N THR A 224 11.78 4.34 0.91
CA THR A 224 12.21 4.23 2.32
C THR A 224 12.24 2.79 2.83
N THR A 225 11.61 1.85 2.15
CA THR A 225 11.51 0.44 2.57
C THR A 225 12.73 -0.37 2.11
N SER A 226 13.08 -0.29 0.83
CA SER A 226 14.21 -1.02 0.25
C SER A 226 15.50 -0.21 0.22
N GLY A 227 15.41 1.13 0.20
CA GLY A 227 16.56 2.04 0.14
C GLY A 227 17.65 1.72 1.16
N PRO A 228 17.35 1.61 2.48
CA PRO A 228 18.33 1.24 3.50
C PRO A 228 18.98 -0.13 3.29
N LYS A 229 18.29 -1.03 2.58
CA LYS A 229 18.75 -2.39 2.22
C LYS A 229 19.45 -2.44 0.86
N GLY A 230 19.87 -1.29 0.31
CA GLY A 230 20.48 -1.18 -1.01
C GLY A 230 19.53 -1.61 -2.15
N GLY A 231 18.25 -1.24 -2.02
CA GLY A 231 17.21 -1.47 -3.01
C GLY A 231 16.70 -2.91 -3.07
N TYR A 232 17.10 -3.79 -2.16
CA TYR A 232 16.72 -5.20 -2.21
C TYR A 232 15.23 -5.42 -2.04
N MET A 233 14.60 -6.03 -3.05
CA MET A 233 13.17 -6.31 -3.12
C MET A 233 12.81 -7.76 -2.78
N GLY A 234 13.81 -8.63 -2.61
CA GLY A 234 13.61 -10.06 -2.39
C GLY A 234 13.75 -10.90 -3.66
N MET A 235 13.25 -12.13 -3.57
CA MET A 235 13.07 -13.04 -4.69
C MET A 235 11.68 -12.79 -5.29
N ILE A 236 11.63 -12.35 -6.53
CA ILE A 236 10.40 -11.96 -7.21
C ILE A 236 9.93 -13.08 -8.13
N ASN A 237 8.70 -13.54 -7.92
CA ASN A 237 7.93 -14.31 -8.89
C ASN A 237 7.17 -13.33 -9.78
N LEU A 238 7.50 -13.30 -11.08
CA LEU A 238 6.88 -12.36 -12.03
C LEU A 238 5.39 -12.66 -12.29
N GLU A 239 4.92 -13.88 -12.07
CA GLU A 239 3.51 -14.25 -12.23
C GLU A 239 2.61 -13.61 -11.15
N GLU A 240 3.19 -13.33 -9.99
CA GLU A 240 2.48 -12.72 -8.83
C GLU A 240 2.82 -11.24 -8.64
N TYR A 241 3.71 -10.68 -9.49
CA TYR A 241 4.22 -9.33 -9.30
C TYR A 241 3.22 -8.27 -9.76
N GLN A 242 2.98 -7.26 -8.91
CA GLN A 242 1.88 -6.31 -9.10
C GLN A 242 2.20 -5.17 -10.09
N ILE A 243 3.47 -4.78 -10.21
CA ILE A 243 3.88 -3.64 -11.05
C ILE A 243 4.23 -4.16 -12.45
N LYS A 244 3.25 -4.09 -13.33
CA LYS A 244 3.33 -4.69 -14.67
C LYS A 244 4.45 -4.13 -15.51
N GLU A 245 4.73 -2.83 -15.40
CA GLU A 245 5.77 -2.12 -16.15
C GLU A 245 7.17 -2.66 -15.84
N LEU A 246 7.37 -3.22 -14.64
CA LEU A 246 8.65 -3.79 -14.24
C LEU A 246 8.84 -5.25 -14.63
N ILE A 247 7.76 -5.98 -14.92
CA ILE A 247 7.82 -7.42 -15.27
C ILE A 247 8.72 -7.67 -16.47
N ASP A 248 8.47 -6.98 -17.57
CA ASP A 248 9.25 -7.16 -18.81
C ASP A 248 10.70 -6.75 -18.65
N ILE A 249 10.94 -5.74 -17.83
CA ILE A 249 12.30 -5.27 -17.57
C ILE A 249 13.07 -6.26 -16.70
N ILE A 250 12.50 -6.75 -15.60
CA ILE A 250 13.11 -7.75 -14.72
C ILE A 250 13.43 -9.02 -15.51
N LYS A 251 12.53 -9.42 -16.42
CA LYS A 251 12.69 -10.60 -17.26
C LYS A 251 13.82 -10.49 -18.26
N ASN A 252 14.05 -9.28 -18.83
CA ASN A 252 14.91 -9.08 -19.98
C ASN A 252 16.21 -8.33 -19.67
N VAL A 253 16.33 -7.67 -18.52
CA VAL A 253 17.58 -6.99 -18.14
C VAL A 253 18.71 -8.02 -17.94
N SER A 254 19.91 -7.70 -18.44
CA SER A 254 21.07 -8.56 -18.22
C SER A 254 21.42 -8.62 -16.74
N LEU A 255 21.79 -9.80 -16.27
CA LEU A 255 22.21 -9.98 -14.87
C LEU A 255 23.39 -9.06 -14.54
N ASN A 256 23.38 -8.52 -13.34
CA ASN A 256 24.43 -7.66 -12.82
C ASN A 256 24.70 -6.40 -13.67
N THR A 257 23.64 -5.88 -14.31
CA THR A 257 23.66 -4.60 -15.01
C THR A 257 22.42 -3.77 -14.66
N PRO A 258 22.54 -2.43 -14.60
CA PRO A 258 21.38 -1.59 -14.38
C PRO A 258 20.49 -1.54 -15.63
N SER A 259 19.18 -1.50 -15.45
CA SER A 259 18.25 -1.21 -16.54
C SER A 259 18.33 0.28 -16.96
N ALA A 260 17.74 0.61 -18.11
CA ALA A 260 17.36 1.99 -18.39
C ALA A 260 16.27 2.45 -17.38
N PRO A 261 16.06 3.77 -17.21
CA PRO A 261 14.98 4.29 -16.38
C PRO A 261 13.60 3.86 -16.89
N ILE A 262 12.75 3.33 -16.02
CA ILE A 262 11.40 2.88 -16.33
C ILE A 262 10.41 3.72 -15.54
N LEU A 263 9.42 4.32 -16.22
CA LEU A 263 8.34 5.06 -15.59
C LEU A 263 7.25 4.10 -15.08
N THR A 264 6.86 4.27 -13.83
CA THR A 264 5.67 3.68 -13.23
C THR A 264 4.82 4.76 -12.57
N GLN A 265 3.71 4.39 -11.97
CA GLN A 265 2.90 5.32 -11.16
C GLN A 265 3.64 5.91 -9.95
N PHE A 266 4.72 5.31 -9.49
CA PHE A 266 5.52 5.77 -8.34
C PHE A 266 6.67 6.71 -8.74
N GLY A 267 7.06 6.73 -10.01
CA GLY A 267 8.21 7.48 -10.51
C GLY A 267 9.08 6.67 -11.45
N TYR A 268 10.35 7.07 -11.59
CA TYR A 268 11.33 6.36 -12.40
C TYR A 268 12.07 5.32 -11.57
N HIS A 269 12.09 4.08 -12.07
CA HIS A 269 12.85 2.98 -11.49
C HIS A 269 14.10 2.67 -12.31
N ILE A 270 15.17 2.26 -11.64
CA ILE A 270 16.29 1.52 -12.20
C ILE A 270 16.27 0.14 -11.57
N ILE A 271 16.23 -0.90 -12.38
CA ILE A 271 16.20 -2.30 -11.94
C ILE A 271 17.59 -2.91 -12.05
N TRP A 272 17.93 -3.73 -11.08
CA TRP A 272 19.12 -4.55 -11.03
C TRP A 272 18.73 -5.98 -10.65
N VAL A 273 19.11 -6.96 -11.44
CA VAL A 273 18.88 -8.37 -11.12
C VAL A 273 20.21 -9.01 -10.72
N ASP A 274 20.32 -9.39 -9.44
CA ASP A 274 21.51 -10.07 -8.90
C ASP A 274 21.63 -11.49 -9.45
N GLU A 275 20.49 -12.21 -9.55
CA GLU A 275 20.45 -13.64 -9.84
C GLU A 275 19.08 -14.01 -10.42
N LYS A 276 19.07 -14.98 -11.32
CA LYS A 276 17.87 -15.63 -11.83
C LYS A 276 17.95 -17.11 -11.47
N ILE A 277 16.92 -17.61 -10.80
CA ILE A 277 16.74 -19.02 -10.50
C ILE A 277 15.68 -19.55 -11.45
N ASP A 278 16.09 -20.36 -12.42
CA ASP A 278 15.16 -20.93 -13.38
C ASP A 278 14.19 -21.90 -12.69
N GLY A 279 12.91 -21.66 -12.91
CA GLY A 279 11.84 -22.56 -12.50
C GLY A 279 11.82 -23.86 -13.31
N GLY A 280 10.81 -24.66 -13.06
CA GLY A 280 10.60 -25.91 -13.79
C GLY A 280 10.06 -27.04 -12.91
N PRO A 281 10.02 -28.26 -13.44
CA PRO A 281 9.55 -29.41 -12.69
C PRO A 281 10.30 -29.59 -11.37
N PRO A 282 9.66 -30.12 -10.31
CA PRO A 282 10.30 -30.39 -9.03
C PRO A 282 11.56 -31.26 -9.23
N SER A 283 12.63 -30.91 -8.53
CA SER A 283 13.90 -31.63 -8.57
C SER A 283 14.53 -31.67 -7.19
N LEU A 284 14.96 -32.85 -6.75
CA LEU A 284 15.68 -33.03 -5.48
C LEU A 284 16.97 -32.22 -5.42
N GLU A 285 17.61 -31.99 -6.57
CA GLU A 285 18.85 -31.24 -6.65
C GLU A 285 18.61 -29.72 -6.49
N LYS A 286 17.60 -29.18 -7.18
CA LYS A 286 17.34 -27.74 -7.23
C LYS A 286 16.39 -27.25 -6.12
N ASN A 287 15.43 -28.08 -5.71
CA ASN A 287 14.33 -27.68 -4.83
C ASN A 287 14.34 -28.41 -3.50
N TRP A 288 15.51 -28.84 -3.01
CA TRP A 288 15.58 -29.66 -1.78
C TRP A 288 14.87 -29.00 -0.60
N LEU A 289 15.13 -27.74 -0.31
CA LEU A 289 14.56 -27.04 0.85
C LEU A 289 13.03 -26.91 0.74
N ASP A 290 12.51 -26.62 -0.44
CA ASP A 290 11.07 -26.51 -0.66
C ASP A 290 10.39 -27.88 -0.51
N LEU A 291 10.99 -28.93 -1.10
CA LEU A 291 10.49 -30.29 -1.00
C LEU A 291 10.58 -30.83 0.44
N GLU A 292 11.62 -30.49 1.18
CA GLU A 292 11.77 -30.82 2.60
C GLU A 292 10.67 -30.16 3.42
N GLN A 293 10.39 -28.89 3.19
CA GLN A 293 9.33 -28.15 3.88
C GLN A 293 7.93 -28.72 3.52
N MET A 294 7.69 -29.03 2.24
CA MET A 294 6.44 -29.64 1.79
C MET A 294 6.24 -31.02 2.43
N ALA A 295 7.27 -31.85 2.42
CA ALA A 295 7.25 -33.19 3.03
C ALA A 295 7.03 -33.12 4.56
N LEU A 296 7.69 -32.18 5.23
CA LEU A 296 7.49 -31.93 6.66
C LEU A 296 6.05 -31.49 6.97
N ASN A 297 5.50 -30.59 6.15
CA ASN A 297 4.12 -30.13 6.32
C ASN A 297 3.13 -31.27 6.11
N GLN A 298 3.34 -32.12 5.09
CA GLN A 298 2.52 -33.32 4.87
C GLN A 298 2.60 -34.26 6.08
N LYS A 299 3.81 -34.56 6.57
CA LYS A 299 4.01 -35.41 7.74
C LYS A 299 3.30 -34.87 8.99
N LYS A 300 3.35 -33.57 9.22
CA LYS A 300 2.63 -32.91 10.32
C LYS A 300 1.12 -33.01 10.14
N SER A 301 0.63 -32.84 8.92
CA SER A 301 -0.80 -32.96 8.59
C SER A 301 -1.31 -34.36 8.81
N ASP A 302 -0.57 -35.37 8.35
CA ASP A 302 -0.92 -36.81 8.53
C ASP A 302 -0.91 -37.18 10.01
N TRP A 303 0.12 -36.78 10.74
CA TRP A 303 0.21 -36.98 12.18
C TRP A 303 -0.98 -36.35 12.92
N TYR A 304 -1.33 -35.08 12.56
CA TYR A 304 -2.46 -34.39 13.18
C TYR A 304 -3.79 -35.06 12.87
N SER A 305 -3.99 -35.53 11.65
CA SER A 305 -5.20 -36.27 11.24
C SER A 305 -5.36 -37.56 12.03
N ASN A 306 -4.28 -38.32 12.16
CA ASN A 306 -4.27 -39.55 12.95
C ASN A 306 -4.52 -39.29 14.45
N TRP A 307 -3.91 -38.25 14.99
CA TRP A 307 -4.11 -37.80 16.36
C TRP A 307 -5.56 -37.38 16.62
N ILE A 308 -6.20 -36.66 15.71
CA ILE A 308 -7.62 -36.29 15.80
C ILE A 308 -8.51 -37.56 15.82
N GLU A 309 -8.24 -38.56 14.98
CA GLU A 309 -9.01 -39.79 14.99
C GLU A 309 -8.84 -40.55 16.30
N GLU A 310 -7.64 -40.63 16.86
CA GLU A 310 -7.42 -41.21 18.18
C GLU A 310 -8.18 -40.49 19.30
N ILE A 311 -8.17 -39.13 19.26
CA ILE A 311 -8.87 -38.30 20.26
C ILE A 311 -10.38 -38.47 20.16
N LYS A 312 -10.94 -38.49 18.95
CA LYS A 312 -12.38 -38.75 18.74
C LYS A 312 -12.83 -40.10 19.36
N ASN A 313 -11.97 -41.10 19.34
CA ASN A 313 -12.26 -42.41 19.94
C ASN A 313 -12.10 -42.44 21.46
N LYS A 314 -11.32 -41.50 22.04
CA LYS A 314 -11.04 -41.43 23.49
C LYS A 314 -12.02 -40.54 24.26
N PHE A 315 -12.63 -39.55 23.58
CA PHE A 315 -13.47 -38.54 24.22
C PHE A 315 -14.87 -38.50 23.60
N TYR A 316 -15.88 -38.35 24.44
CA TYR A 316 -17.23 -38.07 23.98
C TYR A 316 -17.32 -36.61 23.46
N ILE A 317 -17.55 -36.47 22.16
CA ILE A 317 -17.65 -35.14 21.52
C ILE A 317 -19.12 -34.86 21.20
N LYS A 318 -19.73 -33.92 21.95
CA LYS A 318 -21.06 -33.41 21.63
C LYS A 318 -20.92 -32.24 20.65
N ARG A 319 -21.41 -32.42 19.43
CA ARG A 319 -21.54 -31.32 18.47
C ARG A 319 -22.86 -30.63 18.69
N ASN A 320 -22.83 -29.36 19.13
CA ASN A 320 -24.00 -28.53 19.06
C ASN A 320 -24.13 -27.99 17.60
N PRO A 321 -25.32 -28.10 16.96
CA PRO A 321 -25.51 -27.50 15.66
C PRO A 321 -25.28 -26.00 15.80
N LEU A 322 -24.32 -25.48 15.04
CA LEU A 322 -24.13 -24.03 14.92
C LEU A 322 -25.37 -23.49 14.22
N THR A 323 -26.25 -22.85 14.97
CA THR A 323 -27.30 -22.01 14.39
C THR A 323 -26.65 -20.74 13.83
N TYR A 324 -26.13 -20.83 12.61
CA TYR A 324 -25.90 -19.63 11.83
C TYR A 324 -27.28 -19.08 11.43
N PRO A 325 -27.62 -17.83 11.73
CA PRO A 325 -28.78 -17.22 11.11
C PRO A 325 -28.58 -17.30 9.60
N GLN A 326 -29.52 -17.93 8.90
CA GLN A 326 -29.51 -17.94 7.44
C GLN A 326 -29.53 -16.47 7.00
N ILE A 327 -28.50 -16.02 6.32
CA ILE A 327 -28.52 -14.75 5.61
C ILE A 327 -29.56 -14.96 4.51
N ALA A 328 -30.74 -14.35 4.70
CA ALA A 328 -31.75 -14.31 3.66
C ALA A 328 -31.14 -13.62 2.43
N ASN A 329 -31.23 -14.31 1.29
CA ASN A 329 -30.82 -13.81 -0.02
C ASN A 329 -31.58 -12.55 -0.42
#